data_17b399c1f8a2342bdc21d5fb537b3857
#
_entry.id   17b399c1f8a2342bdc21d5fb537b3857
#
_cell.length_a   1.000
_cell.length_b   1.000
_cell.length_c   1.000
_cell.angle_alpha   90.00
_cell.angle_beta   90.00
_cell.angle_gamma   90.00
#
_symmetry.space_group_name_H-M   'P 1'
#
loop_
_entity.id
_entity.type
_entity.pdbx_description
1 polymer ?
#
loop_
_entity_poly.entity_id
_entity_poly.type
_entity_poly.pdbx_seq_one_letter_code
_entity_poly.pdbx_strand_id
1 'polypeptide(L)'
;MDGGAKRGEREGCGLCASPTQLAKMVRTTSLEKARKGFEDLRSRECRKEDLAGLTRVGLATLDHFFLAQRLKARTRKGISFWEALNDEEEVRKLRGVVRRWGRDKKGGKGTSETARLYYAFQLWYGTINQFRPAFAKWLYCELGARRGVLDFSSGWGGRCLAAMALGVPYYGFDANRELRGGYSRMVRALGGSGSGLEGSGDARVTMTFGPSEAVDFRDFRG
;
A
#
# COMPACT_ATOMS: atom_id res chain seq x y z
N MET A 1 -3.37 12.55 -51.60
CA MET A 1 -4.48 13.16 -50.85
C MET A 1 -4.42 12.55 -49.44
N ASP A 2 -3.75 13.28 -48.58
CA ASP A 2 -3.49 12.86 -47.20
C ASP A 2 -4.71 13.14 -46.32
N GLY A 3 -5.33 12.11 -45.82
CA GLY A 3 -6.41 12.17 -44.85
C GLY A 3 -5.90 11.95 -43.43
N GLY A 4 -5.22 12.95 -42.87
CA GLY A 4 -4.79 12.92 -41.45
C GLY A 4 -5.99 12.96 -40.51
N ALA A 5 -6.33 11.82 -39.92
CA ALA A 5 -7.31 11.76 -38.84
C ALA A 5 -6.71 12.43 -37.59
N LYS A 6 -7.15 13.65 -37.32
CA LYS A 6 -6.93 14.33 -36.05
C LYS A 6 -7.53 13.47 -34.92
N ARG A 7 -6.67 12.90 -34.06
CA ARG A 7 -7.09 12.40 -32.76
C ARG A 7 -7.62 13.58 -31.96
N GLY A 8 -8.94 13.64 -31.80
CA GLY A 8 -9.59 14.62 -30.95
C GLY A 8 -9.05 14.43 -29.51
N GLU A 9 -8.44 15.47 -28.99
CA GLU A 9 -8.19 15.64 -27.57
C GLU A 9 -9.55 15.57 -26.86
N ARG A 10 -9.81 14.50 -26.14
CA ARG A 10 -10.99 14.39 -25.29
C ARG A 10 -10.78 15.35 -24.14
N GLU A 11 -11.56 16.40 -24.08
CA GLU A 11 -11.67 17.27 -22.92
C GLU A 11 -11.96 16.41 -21.69
N GLY A 12 -11.03 16.41 -20.72
CA GLY A 12 -11.08 15.57 -19.54
C GLY A 12 -12.29 15.89 -18.68
N CYS A 13 -13.12 14.91 -18.43
CA CYS A 13 -14.10 14.92 -17.35
C CYS A 13 -13.44 15.42 -16.06
N GLY A 14 -14.05 16.41 -15.38
CA GLY A 14 -13.49 17.20 -14.28
C GLY A 14 -13.09 16.46 -12.99
N LEU A 15 -12.67 15.20 -13.08
CA LEU A 15 -12.18 14.36 -11.97
C LEU A 15 -10.74 13.86 -12.18
N CYS A 16 -9.94 14.55 -13.01
CA CYS A 16 -8.50 14.23 -13.16
C CYS A 16 -7.69 14.55 -11.90
N ALA A 17 -8.06 13.96 -10.77
CA ALA A 17 -7.26 14.01 -9.57
C ALA A 17 -6.00 13.15 -9.74
N SER A 18 -4.83 13.66 -9.36
CA SER A 18 -3.64 12.81 -9.28
C SER A 18 -3.87 11.64 -8.31
N PRO A 19 -3.15 10.51 -8.45
CA PRO A 19 -3.28 9.39 -7.51
C PRO A 19 -3.11 9.79 -6.05
N THR A 20 -2.27 10.79 -5.77
CA THR A 20 -2.08 11.34 -4.42
C THR A 20 -3.29 12.13 -3.92
N GLN A 21 -3.92 12.93 -4.78
CA GLN A 21 -5.16 13.64 -4.46
C GLN A 21 -6.30 12.64 -4.24
N LEU A 22 -6.40 11.63 -5.11
CA LEU A 22 -7.37 10.56 -4.98
C LEU A 22 -7.22 9.79 -3.66
N ALA A 23 -5.99 9.48 -3.26
CA ALA A 23 -5.74 8.81 -1.98
C ALA A 23 -6.28 9.63 -0.79
N LYS A 24 -6.10 10.96 -0.80
CA LYS A 24 -6.66 11.86 0.22
C LYS A 24 -8.19 11.85 0.22
N MET A 25 -8.82 11.81 -0.96
CA MET A 25 -10.28 11.76 -1.09
C MET A 25 -10.86 10.41 -0.61
N VAL A 26 -10.16 9.31 -0.83
CA VAL A 26 -10.56 7.98 -0.37
C VAL A 26 -10.38 7.85 1.15
N ARG A 27 -9.20 8.21 1.63
CA ARG A 27 -8.86 8.10 3.07
C ARG A 27 -7.68 9.00 3.40
N THR A 28 -7.91 10.01 4.21
CA THR A 28 -6.83 10.82 4.77
C THR A 28 -6.25 10.13 6.00
N THR A 29 -4.96 9.81 5.96
CA THR A 29 -4.21 9.34 7.12
C THR A 29 -3.07 10.32 7.37
N SER A 30 -3.11 11.06 8.48
CA SER A 30 -2.04 11.98 8.86
C SER A 30 -0.74 11.21 9.17
N LEU A 31 0.40 11.89 9.09
CA LEU A 31 1.68 11.32 9.51
C LEU A 31 1.68 10.95 11.00
N GLU A 32 1.06 11.76 11.83
CA GLU A 32 0.87 11.48 13.25
C GLU A 32 0.14 10.16 13.48
N LYS A 33 -1.00 9.95 12.80
CA LYS A 33 -1.75 8.70 12.86
C LYS A 33 -0.92 7.51 12.32
N ALA A 34 -0.10 7.74 11.29
CA ALA A 34 0.79 6.71 10.75
C ALA A 34 1.88 6.33 11.78
N ARG A 35 2.49 7.32 12.44
CA ARG A 35 3.46 7.11 13.52
C ARG A 35 2.84 6.38 14.70
N LYS A 36 1.67 6.82 15.16
CA LYS A 36 0.93 6.11 16.21
C LYS A 36 0.67 4.66 15.85
N GLY A 37 0.20 4.37 14.63
CA GLY A 37 -0.03 3.00 14.17
C GLY A 37 1.24 2.15 14.10
N PHE A 38 2.39 2.77 13.87
CA PHE A 38 3.69 2.10 13.95
C PHE A 38 4.10 1.81 15.41
N GLU A 39 3.94 2.76 16.33
CA GLU A 39 4.24 2.55 17.76
C GLU A 39 3.29 1.50 18.36
N ASP A 40 2.01 1.51 18.01
CA ASP A 40 1.05 0.48 18.40
C ASP A 40 1.49 -0.91 17.90
N LEU A 41 2.07 -1.00 16.68
CA LEU A 41 2.64 -2.23 16.15
C LEU A 41 3.92 -2.63 16.91
N ARG A 42 4.79 -1.66 17.22
CA ARG A 42 6.07 -1.90 17.88
C ARG A 42 5.88 -2.41 19.30
N SER A 43 5.00 -1.79 20.06
CA SER A 43 4.69 -2.16 21.45
C SER A 43 3.83 -3.42 21.59
N ARG A 44 3.13 -3.82 20.51
CA ARG A 44 2.27 -4.99 20.53
C ARG A 44 3.06 -6.28 20.72
N GLU A 45 2.68 -7.11 21.68
CA GLU A 45 3.19 -8.47 21.80
C GLU A 45 2.83 -9.33 20.59
N CYS A 46 3.71 -10.29 20.27
CA CYS A 46 3.45 -11.28 19.21
C CYS A 46 2.49 -12.35 19.75
N ARG A 47 1.25 -12.37 19.29
CA ARG A 47 0.19 -13.26 19.77
C ARG A 47 -0.31 -14.18 18.66
N LYS A 48 -0.69 -15.41 19.00
CA LYS A 48 -1.30 -16.37 18.05
C LYS A 48 -2.59 -15.85 17.41
N GLU A 49 -3.33 -15.00 18.10
CA GLU A 49 -4.56 -14.35 17.58
C GLU A 49 -4.26 -13.48 16.35
N ASP A 50 -3.02 -13.02 16.16
CA ASP A 50 -2.59 -12.27 14.99
C ASP A 50 -2.57 -13.14 13.71
N LEU A 51 -2.50 -14.47 13.85
CA LEU A 51 -2.69 -15.47 12.77
C LEU A 51 -4.07 -15.34 12.10
N ALA A 52 -5.12 -15.16 12.89
CA ALA A 52 -6.48 -15.04 12.36
C ALA A 52 -6.61 -13.82 11.42
N GLY A 53 -5.57 -12.97 11.36
CA GLY A 53 -5.50 -11.83 10.46
C GLY A 53 -6.62 -10.80 10.67
N LEU A 54 -7.25 -10.76 11.83
CA LEU A 54 -8.34 -9.83 12.14
C LEU A 54 -7.82 -8.46 12.59
N THR A 55 -6.61 -8.41 13.13
CA THR A 55 -6.02 -7.13 13.57
C THR A 55 -5.69 -6.20 12.40
N ARG A 56 -5.97 -4.93 12.60
CA ARG A 56 -5.73 -3.85 11.62
C ARG A 56 -4.54 -2.96 12.00
N VAL A 57 -3.79 -3.32 13.04
CA VAL A 57 -2.63 -2.56 13.52
C VAL A 57 -1.59 -2.44 12.40
N GLY A 58 -1.09 -1.23 12.17
CA GLY A 58 -0.13 -0.90 11.12
C GLY A 58 -0.75 -0.66 9.73
N LEU A 59 -2.03 -1.04 9.46
CA LEU A 59 -2.62 -0.83 8.14
C LEU A 59 -2.79 0.66 7.80
N ALA A 60 -3.14 1.50 8.77
CA ALA A 60 -3.25 2.95 8.57
C ALA A 60 -1.88 3.57 8.23
N THR A 61 -0.81 3.05 8.83
CA THR A 61 0.57 3.43 8.50
C THR A 61 0.87 3.16 7.03
N LEU A 62 0.55 1.95 6.54
CA LEU A 62 0.75 1.60 5.14
C LEU A 62 -0.12 2.45 4.19
N ASP A 63 -1.36 2.76 4.58
CA ASP A 63 -2.23 3.63 3.78
C ASP A 63 -1.62 5.03 3.61
N HIS A 64 -0.97 5.58 4.65
CA HIS A 64 -0.29 6.88 4.53
C HIS A 64 0.79 6.90 3.45
N PHE A 65 1.58 5.83 3.34
CA PHE A 65 2.74 5.78 2.44
C PHE A 65 2.44 5.19 1.06
N PHE A 66 1.45 4.28 0.95
CA PHE A 66 1.28 3.45 -0.25
C PHE A 66 -0.14 3.46 -0.84
N LEU A 67 -1.12 4.16 -0.25
CA LEU A 67 -2.49 4.14 -0.77
C LEU A 67 -2.56 4.65 -2.21
N ALA A 68 -1.83 5.72 -2.55
CA ALA A 68 -1.81 6.28 -3.90
C ALA A 68 -1.39 5.24 -4.97
N GLN A 69 -0.32 4.48 -4.68
CA GLN A 69 0.15 3.42 -5.57
C GLN A 69 -0.85 2.26 -5.66
N ARG A 70 -1.48 1.89 -4.54
CA ARG A 70 -2.50 0.83 -4.54
C ARG A 70 -3.74 1.19 -5.35
N LEU A 71 -4.13 2.45 -5.39
CA LEU A 71 -5.26 2.90 -6.20
C LEU A 71 -4.98 2.82 -7.70
N LYS A 72 -3.70 2.81 -8.11
CA LYS A 72 -3.24 2.57 -9.48
C LYS A 72 -3.07 1.08 -9.82
N ALA A 73 -2.98 0.23 -8.82
CA ALA A 73 -2.79 -1.19 -9.05
C ALA A 73 -4.05 -1.82 -9.63
N ARG A 74 -3.86 -2.64 -10.67
CA ARG A 74 -4.97 -3.35 -11.32
C ARG A 74 -5.39 -4.56 -10.50
N THR A 75 -6.68 -4.76 -10.40
CA THR A 75 -7.28 -5.97 -9.82
C THR A 75 -7.12 -7.17 -10.76
N ARG A 76 -7.49 -8.36 -10.32
CA ARG A 76 -7.55 -9.54 -11.19
C ARG A 76 -8.47 -9.37 -12.40
N LYS A 77 -9.40 -8.44 -12.35
CA LYS A 77 -10.30 -8.09 -13.47
C LYS A 77 -9.67 -7.07 -14.44
N GLY A 78 -8.39 -6.74 -14.29
CA GLY A 78 -7.62 -5.93 -15.23
C GLY A 78 -7.82 -4.42 -15.13
N ILE A 79 -8.55 -3.93 -14.11
CA ILE A 79 -8.83 -2.50 -13.91
C ILE A 79 -8.36 -2.02 -12.55
N SER A 80 -7.82 -0.81 -12.45
CA SER A 80 -7.51 -0.12 -11.21
C SER A 80 -8.62 0.82 -10.80
N PHE A 81 -8.65 1.22 -9.53
CA PHE A 81 -9.64 2.21 -9.07
C PHE A 81 -9.42 3.58 -9.74
N TRP A 82 -8.15 3.93 -9.98
CA TRP A 82 -7.81 5.17 -10.67
C TRP A 82 -8.34 5.18 -12.12
N GLU A 83 -8.20 4.07 -12.86
CA GLU A 83 -8.77 3.92 -14.21
C GLU A 83 -10.30 3.97 -14.18
N ALA A 84 -10.93 3.26 -13.25
CA ALA A 84 -12.39 3.22 -13.12
C ALA A 84 -13.02 4.59 -12.83
N LEU A 85 -12.33 5.48 -12.09
CA LEU A 85 -12.82 6.83 -11.85
C LEU A 85 -12.66 7.78 -13.05
N ASN A 86 -11.80 7.45 -14.01
CA ASN A 86 -11.64 8.19 -15.25
C ASN A 86 -12.52 7.65 -16.39
N ASP A 87 -13.39 6.68 -16.11
CA ASP A 87 -14.35 6.11 -17.03
C ASP A 87 -15.78 6.39 -16.53
N GLU A 88 -16.56 7.16 -17.29
CA GLU A 88 -17.91 7.56 -16.88
C GLU A 88 -18.86 6.37 -16.75
N GLU A 89 -18.71 5.34 -17.59
CA GLU A 89 -19.53 4.12 -17.51
C GLU A 89 -19.21 3.36 -16.21
N GLU A 90 -17.93 3.23 -15.87
CA GLU A 90 -17.49 2.59 -14.64
C GLU A 90 -17.98 3.35 -13.41
N VAL A 91 -17.87 4.68 -13.40
CA VAL A 91 -18.42 5.53 -12.32
C VAL A 91 -19.92 5.31 -12.17
N ARG A 92 -20.67 5.25 -13.28
CA ARG A 92 -22.12 4.98 -13.27
C ARG A 92 -22.43 3.61 -12.67
N LYS A 93 -21.70 2.56 -13.04
CA LYS A 93 -21.81 1.21 -12.48
C LYS A 93 -21.55 1.22 -10.97
N LEU A 94 -20.44 1.84 -10.53
CA LEU A 94 -20.08 1.92 -9.12
C LEU A 94 -21.12 2.70 -8.29
N ARG A 95 -21.67 3.80 -8.82
CA ARG A 95 -22.79 4.52 -8.20
C ARG A 95 -24.03 3.63 -8.07
N GLY A 96 -24.29 2.77 -9.06
CA GLY A 96 -25.36 1.74 -8.98
C GLY A 96 -25.13 0.76 -7.84
N VAL A 97 -23.92 0.28 -7.67
CA VAL A 97 -23.53 -0.60 -6.55
C VAL A 97 -23.72 0.13 -5.21
N VAL A 98 -23.24 1.38 -5.07
CA VAL A 98 -23.42 2.19 -3.85
C VAL A 98 -24.89 2.35 -3.50
N ARG A 99 -25.77 2.62 -4.49
CA ARG A 99 -27.24 2.76 -4.27
C ARG A 99 -27.89 1.47 -3.80
N ARG A 100 -27.47 0.33 -4.36
CA ARG A 100 -28.06 -0.99 -4.05
C ARG A 100 -27.63 -1.51 -2.67
N TRP A 101 -26.35 -1.32 -2.30
CA TRP A 101 -25.75 -1.92 -1.11
C TRP A 101 -25.54 -0.92 0.03
N GLY A 102 -25.57 0.40 -0.28
CA GLY A 102 -25.34 1.47 0.70
C GLY A 102 -26.55 1.83 1.56
N ARG A 103 -27.76 1.33 1.22
CA ARG A 103 -28.97 1.62 2.01
C ARG A 103 -28.99 0.93 3.37
N ASP A 104 -28.32 -0.24 3.49
CA ASP A 104 -28.42 -1.08 4.68
C ASP A 104 -27.20 -0.96 5.63
N LYS A 105 -26.15 -0.29 5.22
CA LYS A 105 -24.97 -0.10 6.06
C LYS A 105 -24.75 1.38 6.29
N LYS A 106 -24.89 1.79 7.56
CA LYS A 106 -24.52 3.09 8.10
C LYS A 106 -23.24 3.63 7.44
N GLY A 107 -23.36 4.27 6.27
CA GLY A 107 -22.37 5.18 5.77
C GLY A 107 -22.27 6.27 6.82
N GLY A 108 -21.26 6.17 7.70
CA GLY A 108 -21.08 7.12 8.79
C GLY A 108 -21.14 8.54 8.23
N LYS A 109 -21.85 9.44 8.91
CA LYS A 109 -21.84 10.88 8.61
C LYS A 109 -20.38 11.28 8.38
N GLY A 110 -20.04 11.77 7.19
CA GLY A 110 -18.69 12.20 6.84
C GLY A 110 -17.90 11.33 5.84
N THR A 111 -18.42 10.18 5.36
CA THR A 111 -17.75 9.40 4.32
C THR A 111 -17.91 10.08 2.96
N SER A 112 -16.79 10.45 2.31
CA SER A 112 -16.79 11.08 0.99
C SER A 112 -17.44 10.16 -0.07
N GLU A 113 -17.97 10.75 -1.17
CA GLU A 113 -18.46 9.98 -2.30
C GLU A 113 -17.37 9.07 -2.86
N THR A 114 -16.15 9.59 -3.02
CA THR A 114 -14.99 8.84 -3.51
C THR A 114 -14.67 7.62 -2.64
N ALA A 115 -14.77 7.75 -1.32
CA ALA A 115 -14.55 6.61 -0.42
C ALA A 115 -15.66 5.54 -0.56
N ARG A 116 -16.90 5.95 -0.80
CA ARG A 116 -18.02 5.02 -1.09
C ARG A 116 -17.84 4.32 -2.42
N LEU A 117 -17.40 5.04 -3.46
CA LEU A 117 -17.07 4.47 -4.77
C LEU A 117 -15.91 3.47 -4.67
N TYR A 118 -14.87 3.80 -3.87
CA TYR A 118 -13.77 2.86 -3.62
C TYR A 118 -14.23 1.57 -2.93
N TYR A 119 -15.13 1.67 -1.95
CA TYR A 119 -15.73 0.50 -1.32
C TYR A 119 -16.54 -0.33 -2.34
N ALA A 120 -17.38 0.30 -3.15
CA ALA A 120 -18.11 -0.36 -4.22
C ALA A 120 -17.19 -1.03 -5.25
N PHE A 121 -16.08 -0.36 -5.60
CA PHE A 121 -15.05 -0.93 -6.46
C PHE A 121 -14.45 -2.21 -5.88
N GLN A 122 -14.09 -2.18 -4.60
CA GLN A 122 -13.54 -3.37 -3.92
C GLN A 122 -14.52 -4.55 -3.91
N LEU A 123 -15.81 -4.28 -3.73
CA LEU A 123 -16.86 -5.31 -3.78
C LEU A 123 -17.03 -5.90 -5.18
N TRP A 124 -16.94 -5.07 -6.22
CA TRP A 124 -17.24 -5.45 -7.60
C TRP A 124 -16.02 -6.02 -8.34
N TYR A 125 -14.87 -5.38 -8.19
CA TYR A 125 -13.63 -5.72 -8.90
C TYR A 125 -12.63 -6.50 -8.06
N GLY A 126 -12.85 -6.59 -6.76
CA GLY A 126 -11.95 -7.22 -5.80
C GLY A 126 -11.00 -6.23 -5.13
N THR A 127 -10.36 -6.70 -4.09
CA THR A 127 -9.50 -5.89 -3.23
C THR A 127 -8.03 -6.09 -3.59
N ILE A 128 -7.28 -5.01 -3.70
CA ILE A 128 -5.82 -5.04 -3.69
C ILE A 128 -5.38 -5.19 -2.23
N ASN A 129 -5.06 -6.41 -1.85
CA ASN A 129 -4.67 -6.74 -0.49
C ASN A 129 -3.24 -6.29 -0.18
N GLN A 130 -3.00 -5.98 1.07
CA GLN A 130 -1.67 -5.75 1.63
C GLN A 130 -1.38 -6.77 2.71
N PHE A 131 -0.13 -7.19 2.81
CA PHE A 131 0.29 -8.09 3.87
C PHE A 131 0.12 -7.40 5.22
N ARG A 132 -0.51 -8.06 6.19
CA ARG A 132 -0.82 -7.45 7.49
C ARG A 132 0.43 -7.35 8.35
N PRO A 133 0.81 -6.16 8.83
CA PRO A 133 2.04 -5.98 9.59
C PRO A 133 2.09 -6.79 10.88
N ALA A 134 0.98 -6.86 11.63
CA ALA A 134 0.94 -7.64 12.87
C ALA A 134 1.12 -9.14 12.64
N PHE A 135 0.55 -9.68 11.54
CA PHE A 135 0.79 -11.06 11.15
C PHE A 135 2.26 -11.32 10.76
N ALA A 136 2.86 -10.40 9.97
CA ALA A 136 4.27 -10.50 9.63
C ALA A 136 5.15 -10.45 10.88
N LYS A 137 4.84 -9.53 11.81
CA LYS A 137 5.56 -9.40 13.08
C LYS A 137 5.50 -10.70 13.90
N TRP A 138 4.29 -11.27 14.03
CA TRP A 138 4.13 -12.55 14.70
C TRP A 138 4.97 -13.65 14.04
N LEU A 139 4.91 -13.76 12.71
CA LEU A 139 5.67 -14.76 11.94
C LEU A 139 7.19 -14.64 12.19
N TYR A 140 7.71 -13.41 12.22
CA TYR A 140 9.13 -13.15 12.48
C TYR A 140 9.53 -13.52 13.91
N CYS A 141 8.66 -13.28 14.90
CA CYS A 141 8.86 -13.73 16.28
C CYS A 141 8.89 -15.26 16.37
N GLU A 142 7.92 -15.94 15.76
CA GLU A 142 7.77 -17.39 15.78
C GLU A 142 8.95 -18.10 15.10
N LEU A 143 9.40 -17.58 13.98
CA LEU A 143 10.54 -18.12 13.22
C LEU A 143 11.92 -17.69 13.77
N GLY A 144 11.96 -16.87 14.82
CA GLY A 144 13.19 -16.38 15.41
C GLY A 144 14.05 -15.55 14.45
N ALA A 145 13.42 -14.73 13.60
CA ALA A 145 14.10 -13.90 12.60
C ALA A 145 14.91 -12.76 13.24
N ARG A 146 16.06 -13.08 13.82
CA ARG A 146 16.91 -12.12 14.56
C ARG A 146 18.00 -11.50 13.68
N ARG A 147 18.53 -12.24 12.71
CA ARG A 147 19.66 -11.81 11.86
C ARG A 147 19.21 -10.90 10.72
N GLY A 148 18.00 -11.10 10.20
CA GLY A 148 17.44 -10.32 9.11
C GLY A 148 16.27 -11.02 8.44
N VAL A 149 15.57 -10.26 7.62
CA VAL A 149 14.47 -10.74 6.75
C VAL A 149 14.85 -10.47 5.31
N LEU A 150 14.86 -11.50 4.49
CA LEU A 150 15.01 -11.41 3.04
C LEU A 150 13.64 -11.58 2.39
N ASP A 151 13.20 -10.60 1.60
CA ASP A 151 11.86 -10.53 1.01
C ASP A 151 11.92 -10.24 -0.49
N PHE A 152 11.62 -11.25 -1.30
CA PHE A 152 11.73 -11.19 -2.77
C PHE A 152 10.58 -10.46 -3.48
N SER A 153 9.53 -10.06 -2.76
CA SER A 153 8.34 -9.40 -3.30
C SER A 153 7.71 -8.50 -2.27
N SER A 154 8.44 -7.46 -1.88
CA SER A 154 8.17 -6.63 -0.70
C SER A 154 6.78 -5.97 -0.70
N GLY A 155 6.21 -5.67 -1.88
CA GLY A 155 4.85 -5.17 -2.05
C GLY A 155 4.62 -3.84 -1.33
N TRP A 156 3.51 -3.75 -0.62
CA TRP A 156 3.03 -2.52 0.03
C TRP A 156 3.64 -2.25 1.41
N GLY A 157 4.83 -2.77 1.69
CA GLY A 157 5.60 -2.45 2.89
C GLY A 157 5.14 -3.12 4.20
N GLY A 158 4.14 -4.01 4.19
CA GLY A 158 3.62 -4.61 5.43
C GLY A 158 4.66 -5.45 6.18
N ARG A 159 5.44 -6.24 5.46
CA ARG A 159 6.53 -7.08 6.00
C ARG A 159 7.72 -6.23 6.43
N CYS A 160 8.07 -5.21 5.65
CA CYS A 160 9.09 -4.23 6.03
C CYS A 160 8.72 -3.49 7.33
N LEU A 161 7.47 -3.01 7.43
CA LEU A 161 6.99 -2.32 8.63
C LEU A 161 7.07 -3.22 9.88
N ALA A 162 6.80 -4.50 9.73
CA ALA A 162 6.92 -5.49 10.81
C ALA A 162 8.38 -5.71 11.24
N ALA A 163 9.32 -5.82 10.29
CA ALA A 163 10.74 -5.93 10.57
C ALA A 163 11.27 -4.67 11.29
N MET A 164 10.88 -3.48 10.81
CA MET A 164 11.19 -2.21 11.49
C MET A 164 10.65 -2.16 12.92
N ALA A 165 9.43 -2.64 13.17
CA ALA A 165 8.83 -2.67 14.50
C ALA A 165 9.55 -3.61 15.47
N LEU A 166 10.20 -4.66 14.96
CA LEU A 166 11.04 -5.59 15.73
C LEU A 166 12.50 -5.12 15.84
N GLY A 167 12.90 -4.12 15.07
CA GLY A 167 14.30 -3.71 14.96
C GLY A 167 15.18 -4.75 14.25
N VAL A 168 14.60 -5.57 13.38
CA VAL A 168 15.29 -6.61 12.60
C VAL A 168 15.70 -6.04 11.25
N PRO A 169 16.93 -6.28 10.75
CA PRO A 169 17.35 -5.89 9.40
C PRO A 169 16.39 -6.44 8.33
N TYR A 170 16.08 -5.62 7.33
CA TYR A 170 15.18 -5.99 6.24
C TYR A 170 15.83 -5.73 4.89
N TYR A 171 15.90 -6.77 4.06
CA TYR A 171 16.43 -6.75 2.70
C TYR A 171 15.28 -7.07 1.75
N GLY A 172 14.73 -6.03 1.14
CA GLY A 172 13.52 -6.13 0.31
C GLY A 172 13.81 -5.95 -1.17
N PHE A 173 13.13 -6.76 -1.99
CA PHE A 173 13.16 -6.65 -3.45
C PHE A 173 11.74 -6.46 -3.95
N ASP A 174 11.56 -5.58 -4.95
CA ASP A 174 10.27 -5.44 -5.63
C ASP A 174 10.47 -4.98 -7.07
N ALA A 175 9.79 -5.61 -8.01
CA ALA A 175 9.83 -5.25 -9.42
C ALA A 175 9.17 -3.88 -9.69
N ASN A 176 8.24 -3.46 -8.82
CA ASN A 176 7.51 -2.20 -8.99
C ASN A 176 8.33 -1.00 -8.48
N ARG A 177 9.03 -0.33 -9.39
CA ARG A 177 9.84 0.86 -9.09
C ARG A 177 9.05 2.05 -8.55
N GLU A 178 7.72 2.12 -8.77
CA GLU A 178 6.87 3.19 -8.22
C GLU A 178 6.78 3.16 -6.69
N LEU A 179 7.10 2.02 -6.07
CA LEU A 179 7.09 1.87 -4.62
C LEU A 179 8.28 2.54 -3.91
N ARG A 180 9.39 2.83 -4.63
CA ARG A 180 10.59 3.45 -4.07
C ARG A 180 10.28 4.67 -3.22
N GLY A 181 9.48 5.61 -3.73
CA GLY A 181 9.10 6.82 -3.01
C GLY A 181 8.31 6.56 -1.73
N GLY A 182 7.45 5.53 -1.73
CA GLY A 182 6.68 5.09 -0.56
C GLY A 182 7.62 4.56 0.54
N TYR A 183 8.51 3.65 0.17
CA TYR A 183 9.50 3.08 1.10
C TYR A 183 10.44 4.14 1.66
N SER A 184 10.99 5.04 0.81
CA SER A 184 11.87 6.12 1.26
C SER A 184 11.20 7.01 2.31
N ARG A 185 9.93 7.39 2.07
CA ARG A 185 9.18 8.20 3.05
C ARG A 185 8.88 7.42 4.33
N MET A 186 8.50 6.14 4.22
CA MET A 186 8.19 5.29 5.37
C MET A 186 9.41 5.12 6.27
N VAL A 187 10.55 4.71 5.72
CA VAL A 187 11.78 4.48 6.46
C VAL A 187 12.26 5.76 7.13
N ARG A 188 12.28 6.89 6.39
CA ARG A 188 12.68 8.19 6.94
C ARG A 188 11.76 8.67 8.06
N ALA A 189 10.46 8.44 7.95
CA ALA A 189 9.48 8.93 8.92
C ALA A 189 9.42 8.09 10.20
N LEU A 190 9.75 6.80 10.12
CA LEU A 190 9.53 5.83 11.20
C LEU A 190 10.83 5.17 11.71
N GLY A 191 11.91 5.20 10.93
CA GLY A 191 13.16 4.48 11.24
C GLY A 191 14.09 5.18 12.21
N GLY A 192 13.79 6.40 12.64
CA GLY A 192 14.69 7.18 13.48
C GLY A 192 15.86 7.83 12.75
N SER A 193 16.72 8.52 13.47
CA SER A 193 17.91 9.19 12.94
C SER A 193 18.92 8.14 12.47
N GLY A 194 19.25 8.12 11.19
CA GLY A 194 20.25 7.21 10.60
C GLY A 194 19.70 6.14 9.63
N SER A 195 18.38 6.00 9.49
CA SER A 195 17.80 5.05 8.55
C SER A 195 17.79 5.60 7.12
N GLY A 196 18.69 5.12 6.28
CA GLY A 196 18.74 5.37 4.82
C GLY A 196 18.27 4.15 4.02
N LEU A 197 17.87 4.36 2.77
CA LEU A 197 17.55 3.25 1.84
C LEU A 197 18.77 2.64 1.17
N GLU A 198 19.94 3.26 1.30
CA GLU A 198 21.19 2.83 0.67
C GLU A 198 22.34 2.95 1.67
N GLY A 199 22.92 1.82 2.01
CA GLY A 199 24.35 1.61 2.25
C GLY A 199 25.11 2.41 3.32
N SER A 200 24.50 2.97 4.35
CA SER A 200 25.26 3.34 5.54
C SER A 200 25.11 2.24 6.59
N GLY A 201 26.20 1.85 7.25
CA GLY A 201 26.33 0.65 8.09
C GLY A 201 25.33 0.46 9.24
N ASP A 202 24.39 1.39 9.43
CA ASP A 202 23.27 1.32 10.40
C ASP A 202 21.89 1.21 9.70
N ALA A 203 21.83 1.12 8.38
CA ALA A 203 20.56 1.01 7.67
C ALA A 203 19.91 -0.35 7.91
N ARG A 204 18.91 -0.39 8.78
CA ARG A 204 18.13 -1.62 9.05
C ARG A 204 17.17 -1.99 7.92
N VAL A 205 17.01 -1.16 6.90
CA VAL A 205 16.16 -1.41 5.74
C VAL A 205 16.93 -1.13 4.46
N THR A 206 17.13 -2.17 3.66
CA THR A 206 17.69 -2.06 2.30
C THR A 206 16.63 -2.47 1.30
N MET A 207 16.38 -1.62 0.28
CA MET A 207 15.39 -1.87 -0.75
C MET A 207 16.00 -1.81 -2.14
N THR A 208 15.87 -2.89 -2.89
CA THR A 208 16.25 -2.97 -4.30
C THR A 208 15.00 -3.03 -5.18
N PHE A 209 14.95 -2.19 -6.21
CA PHE A 209 13.81 -2.12 -7.13
C PHE A 209 14.19 -2.61 -8.52
N GLY A 210 13.76 -3.80 -8.83
CA GLY A 210 14.01 -4.54 -10.07
C GLY A 210 13.56 -5.99 -9.95
N PRO A 211 13.70 -6.77 -11.02
CA PRO A 211 13.37 -8.20 -10.98
C PRO A 211 14.31 -8.92 -9.99
N SER A 212 13.73 -9.76 -9.14
CA SER A 212 14.48 -10.49 -8.10
C SER A 212 15.49 -11.48 -8.69
N GLU A 213 15.23 -11.97 -9.91
CA GLU A 213 16.11 -12.88 -10.67
C GLU A 213 17.44 -12.24 -11.07
N ALA A 214 17.48 -10.90 -11.12
CA ALA A 214 18.70 -10.16 -11.46
C ALA A 214 19.60 -9.88 -10.24
N VAL A 215 19.21 -10.32 -9.04
CA VAL A 215 19.92 -10.04 -7.79
C VAL A 215 20.92 -11.15 -7.51
N ASP A 216 22.18 -10.80 -7.23
CA ASP A 216 23.15 -11.75 -6.70
C ASP A 216 22.94 -11.92 -5.18
N PHE A 217 22.36 -13.05 -4.81
CA PHE A 217 22.08 -13.35 -3.40
C PHE A 217 23.32 -13.82 -2.61
N ARG A 218 24.49 -13.96 -3.25
CA ARG A 218 25.74 -14.31 -2.54
C ARG A 218 26.15 -13.23 -1.56
N ASP A 219 25.78 -11.98 -1.80
CA ASP A 219 26.06 -10.84 -0.91
C ASP A 219 25.26 -10.88 0.40
N PHE A 220 24.26 -11.77 0.50
CA PHE A 220 23.40 -11.94 1.68
C PHE A 220 23.72 -13.19 2.50
N ARG A 221 24.88 -13.81 2.29
CA ARG A 221 25.38 -14.90 3.13
C ARG A 221 25.89 -14.31 4.43
N GLY A 222 25.12 -14.50 5.52
CA GLY A 222 25.53 -14.18 6.87
C GLY A 222 26.34 -15.28 7.51
#